data_a09abb1789707eeda898f3273f21e2f6
#
_entry.id   a09abb1789707eeda898f3273f21e2f6
#
_cell.length_a   1.000
_cell.length_b   1.000
_cell.length_c   1.000
_cell.angle_alpha   90.00
_cell.angle_beta   90.00
_cell.angle_gamma   90.00
#
_symmetry.space_group_name_H-M   'P 1'
#
loop_
_entity.id
_entity.type
_entity.pdbx_description
1 polymer ?
#
loop_
_entity_poly.entity_id
_entity_poly.type
_entity_poly.pdbx_seq_one_letter_code
_entity_poly.pdbx_strand_id
1 'polypeptide(L)'
;MSDLSVPAPTATEVPLATPRTGRGRAKPAADRSGTFVEVWLRAHTGLVFLFLFLPIVIVVIFSFNDTTRRVTDWDGFGLRWYQFVLADRAVQRFLLNSVIVGVATAIIATIVGTMAALGLQRAPRWFRLPFDAITYISVIVPELVIALATLVFFASTIGRDGIVTQATGQEIGFGYHTIVSAVALFNISLVLLLVRARLSGMDRTMVEASYDLFATPWRTFWQITFPQLLPAIVAGFLLSFTFAFDDYLITTFVNGRGTSTIPLYVFGQIRKGVTPATNAVAAIMLLVTLGILLIGQWLLSRQARRSSGRGGGVASMVAENAGG
;
A
#
# COMPACT_ATOMS: atom_id res chain seq x y z
N MET A 1 -85.63 -13.43 -22.31
CA MET A 1 -86.14 -12.15 -21.81
C MET A 1 -84.91 -11.40 -21.28
N SER A 2 -84.78 -10.25 -21.84
CA SER A 2 -83.98 -9.05 -21.69
C SER A 2 -82.46 -9.19 -21.95
N ASP A 3 -82.20 -8.77 -23.23
CA ASP A 3 -80.93 -8.23 -23.72
C ASP A 3 -80.32 -7.19 -22.75
N LEU A 4 -79.07 -7.33 -22.44
CA LEU A 4 -78.22 -6.25 -21.96
C LEU A 4 -77.00 -6.18 -22.88
N SER A 5 -77.16 -5.49 -23.98
CA SER A 5 -76.07 -5.03 -24.87
C SER A 5 -75.26 -3.91 -24.15
N VAL A 6 -74.04 -4.19 -23.76
CA VAL A 6 -73.07 -3.17 -23.26
C VAL A 6 -72.47 -2.49 -24.50
N PRO A 7 -72.52 -1.16 -24.63
CA PRO A 7 -71.87 -0.46 -25.74
C PRO A 7 -70.37 -0.43 -25.54
N ALA A 8 -69.61 -0.68 -26.61
CA ALA A 8 -68.15 -0.58 -26.63
C ALA A 8 -67.69 0.88 -26.40
N PRO A 9 -66.58 1.10 -25.63
CA PRO A 9 -66.04 2.45 -25.45
C PRO A 9 -65.47 2.99 -26.78
N THR A 10 -65.94 4.16 -27.16
CA THR A 10 -65.41 4.96 -28.27
C THR A 10 -63.94 5.29 -28.02
N ALA A 11 -63.07 4.96 -28.99
CA ALA A 11 -61.69 5.33 -29.02
C ALA A 11 -61.55 6.86 -29.05
N THR A 12 -61.12 7.44 -27.90
CA THR A 12 -60.75 8.84 -27.86
C THR A 12 -59.35 8.98 -28.53
N GLU A 13 -59.34 9.61 -29.71
CA GLU A 13 -58.08 9.97 -30.39
C GLU A 13 -57.25 10.86 -29.47
N VAL A 14 -56.08 10.34 -29.05
CA VAL A 14 -55.03 11.13 -28.34
C VAL A 14 -54.33 11.99 -29.42
N PRO A 15 -54.34 13.32 -29.31
CA PRO A 15 -53.63 14.17 -30.27
C PRO A 15 -52.14 13.88 -30.20
N LEU A 16 -51.53 13.48 -31.31
CA LEU A 16 -50.09 13.37 -31.48
C LEU A 16 -49.44 14.74 -31.23
N ALA A 17 -48.75 14.85 -30.10
CA ALA A 17 -47.97 16.02 -29.75
C ALA A 17 -46.86 16.20 -30.79
N THR A 18 -46.94 17.28 -31.54
CA THR A 18 -45.88 17.73 -32.46
C THR A 18 -44.57 17.91 -31.73
N PRO A 19 -43.42 17.45 -32.26
CA PRO A 19 -42.13 17.66 -31.62
C PRO A 19 -41.82 19.16 -31.60
N ARG A 20 -41.73 19.75 -30.40
CA ARG A 20 -41.24 21.13 -30.22
C ARG A 20 -39.79 21.19 -30.63
N THR A 21 -39.55 21.63 -31.85
CA THR A 21 -38.25 22.02 -32.36
C THR A 21 -37.71 23.21 -31.59
N GLY A 22 -36.45 23.05 -31.08
CA GLY A 22 -35.55 24.15 -30.87
C GLY A 22 -35.78 25.02 -29.65
N ARG A 23 -35.55 24.48 -28.41
CA ARG A 23 -34.95 25.31 -27.36
C ARG A 23 -33.44 25.17 -27.47
N GLY A 24 -32.82 26.19 -28.08
CA GLY A 24 -31.37 26.36 -28.05
C GLY A 24 -30.88 26.17 -26.60
N ARG A 25 -30.06 25.18 -26.40
CA ARG A 25 -29.34 25.02 -25.15
C ARG A 25 -28.48 26.27 -24.95
N ALA A 26 -29.00 27.23 -24.17
CA ALA A 26 -28.19 28.34 -23.69
C ALA A 26 -26.95 27.72 -23.05
N LYS A 27 -25.77 28.01 -23.60
CA LYS A 27 -24.50 27.70 -22.94
C LYS A 27 -24.60 28.26 -21.53
N PRO A 28 -24.36 27.46 -20.48
CA PRO A 28 -24.31 27.98 -19.14
C PRO A 28 -23.27 29.12 -19.14
N ALA A 29 -23.70 30.31 -18.71
CA ALA A 29 -22.82 31.45 -18.52
C ALA A 29 -21.63 30.94 -17.66
N ALA A 30 -20.41 31.12 -18.15
CA ALA A 30 -19.21 30.71 -17.46
C ALA A 30 -19.23 31.37 -16.07
N ASP A 31 -19.48 30.56 -15.06
CA ASP A 31 -19.53 31.02 -13.67
C ASP A 31 -18.13 31.47 -13.26
N ARG A 32 -17.86 32.77 -13.34
CA ARG A 32 -16.59 33.39 -12.97
C ARG A 32 -16.23 33.12 -11.52
N SER A 33 -17.19 32.84 -10.65
CA SER A 33 -16.97 32.48 -9.25
C SER A 33 -16.38 31.06 -9.15
N GLY A 34 -16.82 30.13 -9.97
CA GLY A 34 -16.26 28.78 -10.06
C GLY A 34 -14.81 28.79 -10.51
N THR A 35 -14.49 29.66 -11.49
CA THR A 35 -13.09 29.74 -12.00
C THR A 35 -12.13 30.31 -10.94
N PHE A 36 -12.55 31.31 -10.17
CA PHE A 36 -11.70 31.88 -9.09
C PHE A 36 -11.44 30.85 -7.97
N VAL A 37 -12.47 30.15 -7.51
CA VAL A 37 -12.36 29.09 -6.50
C VAL A 37 -11.46 27.96 -7.01
N GLU A 38 -11.59 27.57 -8.26
CA GLU A 38 -10.77 26.52 -8.88
C GLU A 38 -9.29 26.91 -8.96
N VAL A 39 -8.99 28.15 -9.39
CA VAL A 39 -7.61 28.67 -9.42
C VAL A 39 -7.03 28.77 -8.03
N TRP A 40 -7.80 29.26 -7.05
CA TRP A 40 -7.37 29.36 -5.67
C TRP A 40 -7.08 27.97 -5.07
N LEU A 41 -7.96 26.98 -5.29
CA LEU A 41 -7.75 25.60 -4.84
C LEU A 41 -6.51 24.98 -5.47
N ARG A 42 -6.28 25.19 -6.77
CA ARG A 42 -5.07 24.70 -7.46
C ARG A 42 -3.80 25.34 -6.91
N ALA A 43 -3.83 26.66 -6.69
CA ALA A 43 -2.70 27.40 -6.10
C ALA A 43 -2.42 26.94 -4.66
N HIS A 44 -3.46 26.78 -3.84
CA HIS A 44 -3.34 26.28 -2.48
C HIS A 44 -2.79 24.84 -2.47
N THR A 45 -3.32 23.96 -3.30
CA THR A 45 -2.81 22.59 -3.45
C THR A 45 -1.34 22.58 -3.88
N GLY A 46 -0.96 23.41 -4.87
CA GLY A 46 0.43 23.56 -5.30
C GLY A 46 1.36 24.03 -4.17
N LEU A 47 0.90 24.98 -3.37
CA LEU A 47 1.67 25.50 -2.22
C LEU A 47 1.84 24.43 -1.14
N VAL A 48 0.81 23.65 -0.83
CA VAL A 48 0.88 22.54 0.12
C VAL A 48 1.88 21.48 -0.37
N PHE A 49 1.82 21.10 -1.63
CA PHE A 49 2.78 20.17 -2.20
C PHE A 49 4.21 20.71 -2.16
N LEU A 50 4.39 21.97 -2.56
CA LEU A 50 5.70 22.63 -2.48
C LEU A 50 6.26 22.60 -1.06
N PHE A 51 5.44 22.97 -0.06
CA PHE A 51 5.84 22.96 1.35
C PHE A 51 6.22 21.55 1.84
N LEU A 52 5.46 20.53 1.45
CA LEU A 52 5.74 19.12 1.85
C LEU A 52 6.99 18.56 1.19
N PHE A 53 7.19 18.84 -0.10
CA PHE A 53 8.32 18.26 -0.84
C PHE A 53 9.61 19.10 -0.74
N LEU A 54 9.52 20.39 -0.38
CA LEU A 54 10.68 21.27 -0.29
C LEU A 54 11.79 20.73 0.63
N PRO A 55 11.53 20.25 1.86
CA PRO A 55 12.58 19.66 2.70
C PRO A 55 13.27 18.47 2.05
N ILE A 56 12.49 17.61 1.37
CA ILE A 56 13.04 16.42 0.68
C ILE A 56 13.95 16.85 -0.46
N VAL A 57 13.49 17.81 -1.26
CA VAL A 57 14.28 18.38 -2.37
C VAL A 57 15.58 19.01 -1.86
N ILE A 58 15.51 19.74 -0.73
CA ILE A 58 16.70 20.32 -0.09
C ILE A 58 17.70 19.23 0.30
N VAL A 59 17.26 18.17 0.98
CA VAL A 59 18.13 17.04 1.36
C VAL A 59 18.76 16.40 0.12
N VAL A 60 18.00 16.19 -0.96
CA VAL A 60 18.50 15.64 -2.21
C VAL A 60 19.50 16.58 -2.87
N ILE A 61 19.26 17.89 -2.92
CA ILE A 61 20.22 18.85 -3.47
C ILE A 61 21.51 18.85 -2.64
N PHE A 62 21.39 18.93 -1.32
CA PHE A 62 22.55 18.93 -0.43
C PHE A 62 23.29 17.59 -0.36
N SER A 63 22.71 16.50 -0.85
CA SER A 63 23.40 15.23 -1.00
C SER A 63 24.48 15.24 -2.09
N PHE A 64 24.37 16.17 -3.04
CA PHE A 64 25.37 16.41 -4.08
C PHE A 64 26.41 17.47 -3.73
N ASN A 65 26.29 18.09 -2.54
CA ASN A 65 27.24 19.14 -2.12
C ASN A 65 28.61 18.51 -1.80
N ASP A 66 29.66 18.96 -2.49
CA ASP A 66 31.02 18.41 -2.38
C ASP A 66 31.82 18.95 -1.19
N THR A 67 31.17 19.69 -0.30
CA THR A 67 31.82 20.28 0.88
C THR A 67 32.35 19.22 1.84
N THR A 68 33.50 19.51 2.43
CA THR A 68 34.09 18.73 3.54
C THR A 68 33.96 19.44 4.88
N ARG A 69 33.37 20.65 4.87
CA ARG A 69 33.21 21.53 6.02
C ARG A 69 31.84 21.33 6.66
N ARG A 70 31.03 22.40 6.77
CA ARG A 70 29.69 22.35 7.30
C ARG A 70 28.70 22.02 6.18
N VAL A 71 27.63 21.31 6.49
CA VAL A 71 26.56 20.97 5.52
C VAL A 71 25.97 22.22 4.85
N THR A 72 25.98 23.37 5.54
CA THR A 72 25.48 24.65 5.04
C THR A 72 26.40 25.32 4.05
N ASP A 73 27.70 24.97 4.01
CA ASP A 73 28.67 25.54 3.09
C ASP A 73 28.53 24.83 1.75
N TRP A 74 28.31 25.61 0.67
CA TRP A 74 28.11 25.05 -0.65
C TRP A 74 29.40 25.17 -1.47
N ASP A 75 30.06 24.04 -1.72
CA ASP A 75 31.32 24.00 -2.48
C ASP A 75 31.13 23.48 -3.93
N GLY A 76 29.87 23.27 -4.36
CA GLY A 76 29.53 22.81 -5.71
C GLY A 76 28.90 21.44 -5.75
N PHE A 77 28.56 21.00 -6.97
CA PHE A 77 28.02 19.67 -7.22
C PHE A 77 29.08 18.61 -7.35
N GLY A 78 28.99 17.52 -6.57
CA GLY A 78 29.91 16.39 -6.65
C GLY A 78 29.23 15.07 -6.29
N LEU A 79 29.89 13.96 -6.66
CA LEU A 79 29.45 12.61 -6.30
C LEU A 79 30.34 11.97 -5.22
N ARG A 80 31.24 12.76 -4.63
CA ARG A 80 32.22 12.30 -3.65
C ARG A 80 31.56 11.52 -2.50
N TRP A 81 30.48 12.06 -1.93
CA TRP A 81 29.80 11.45 -0.79
C TRP A 81 29.06 10.18 -1.17
N TYR A 82 28.55 10.08 -2.40
CA TYR A 82 27.98 8.84 -2.91
C TYR A 82 29.03 7.74 -3.05
N GLN A 83 30.21 8.08 -3.61
CA GLN A 83 31.33 7.15 -3.71
C GLN A 83 31.81 6.71 -2.32
N PHE A 84 31.95 7.64 -1.38
CA PHE A 84 32.30 7.36 0.00
C PHE A 84 31.31 6.43 0.68
N VAL A 85 30.00 6.75 0.62
CA VAL A 85 28.91 5.97 1.23
C VAL A 85 28.83 4.56 0.62
N LEU A 86 28.95 4.44 -0.70
CA LEU A 86 28.92 3.15 -1.40
C LEU A 86 30.18 2.31 -1.17
N ALA A 87 31.30 2.92 -0.82
CA ALA A 87 32.53 2.21 -0.47
C ALA A 87 32.57 1.82 1.03
N ASP A 88 31.77 2.46 1.87
CA ASP A 88 31.72 2.18 3.32
C ASP A 88 31.00 0.84 3.60
N ARG A 89 31.77 -0.14 4.07
CA ARG A 89 31.26 -1.47 4.43
C ARG A 89 30.19 -1.44 5.52
N ALA A 90 30.22 -0.46 6.42
CA ALA A 90 29.22 -0.33 7.46
C ALA A 90 27.88 0.10 6.87
N VAL A 91 27.88 1.11 5.99
CA VAL A 91 26.66 1.59 5.31
C VAL A 91 26.08 0.51 4.41
N GLN A 92 26.92 -0.20 3.64
CA GLN A 92 26.47 -1.34 2.82
C GLN A 92 25.77 -2.41 3.68
N ARG A 93 26.33 -2.70 4.85
CA ARG A 93 25.72 -3.67 5.78
C ARG A 93 24.37 -3.18 6.33
N PHE A 94 24.28 -1.91 6.71
CA PHE A 94 23.01 -1.33 7.17
C PHE A 94 21.94 -1.33 6.07
N LEU A 95 22.34 -1.03 4.83
CA LEU A 95 21.43 -1.10 3.68
C LEU A 95 20.94 -2.53 3.45
N LEU A 96 21.85 -3.50 3.47
CA LEU A 96 21.51 -4.91 3.33
C LEU A 96 20.57 -5.37 4.45
N ASN A 97 20.84 -4.96 5.70
CA ASN A 97 19.97 -5.27 6.83
C ASN A 97 18.57 -4.71 6.63
N SER A 98 18.44 -3.44 6.18
CA SER A 98 17.13 -2.84 5.87
C SER A 98 16.38 -3.60 4.78
N VAL A 99 17.09 -4.03 3.72
CA VAL A 99 16.47 -4.83 2.65
C VAL A 99 16.04 -6.20 3.17
N ILE A 100 16.87 -6.88 3.95
CA ILE A 100 16.53 -8.19 4.54
C ILE A 100 15.31 -8.06 5.44
N VAL A 101 15.30 -7.10 6.36
CA VAL A 101 14.16 -6.84 7.26
C VAL A 101 12.92 -6.48 6.45
N GLY A 102 13.03 -5.53 5.51
CA GLY A 102 11.92 -5.10 4.67
C GLY A 102 11.29 -6.24 3.88
N VAL A 103 12.11 -7.03 3.18
CA VAL A 103 11.63 -8.16 2.36
C VAL A 103 11.04 -9.28 3.24
N ALA A 104 11.74 -9.66 4.31
CA ALA A 104 11.26 -10.73 5.20
C ALA A 104 9.92 -10.34 5.86
N THR A 105 9.82 -9.12 6.37
CA THR A 105 8.57 -8.58 6.94
C THR A 105 7.45 -8.55 5.91
N ALA A 106 7.73 -8.02 4.72
CA ALA A 106 6.73 -7.92 3.64
C ALA A 106 6.21 -9.29 3.21
N ILE A 107 7.08 -10.30 3.09
CA ILE A 107 6.66 -11.67 2.76
C ILE A 107 5.74 -12.22 3.85
N ILE A 108 6.16 -12.15 5.12
CA ILE A 108 5.38 -12.68 6.24
C ILE A 108 4.03 -11.95 6.33
N ALA A 109 4.05 -10.62 6.32
CA ALA A 109 2.83 -9.82 6.43
C ALA A 109 1.87 -10.07 5.26
N THR A 110 2.39 -10.22 4.04
CA THR A 110 1.56 -10.48 2.86
C THR A 110 0.92 -11.86 2.91
N ILE A 111 1.68 -12.90 3.27
CA ILE A 111 1.15 -14.26 3.38
C ILE A 111 0.10 -14.32 4.50
N VAL A 112 0.49 -13.92 5.71
CA VAL A 112 -0.39 -14.02 6.89
C VAL A 112 -1.61 -13.11 6.76
N GLY A 113 -1.42 -11.85 6.35
CA GLY A 113 -2.50 -10.89 6.15
C GLY A 113 -3.50 -11.31 5.07
N THR A 114 -3.00 -11.87 3.94
CA THR A 114 -3.87 -12.40 2.88
C THR A 114 -4.64 -13.64 3.35
N MET A 115 -3.97 -14.57 4.03
CA MET A 115 -4.64 -15.76 4.59
C MET A 115 -5.70 -15.37 5.62
N ALA A 116 -5.39 -14.41 6.50
CA ALA A 116 -6.34 -13.90 7.48
C ALA A 116 -7.55 -13.21 6.81
N ALA A 117 -7.31 -12.40 5.76
CA ALA A 117 -8.38 -11.75 5.00
C ALA A 117 -9.34 -12.77 4.36
N LEU A 118 -8.80 -13.82 3.76
CA LEU A 118 -9.58 -14.91 3.15
C LEU A 118 -10.32 -15.73 4.21
N GLY A 119 -9.66 -16.07 5.30
CA GLY A 119 -10.26 -16.84 6.40
C GLY A 119 -11.43 -16.12 7.06
N LEU A 120 -11.26 -14.81 7.32
CA LEU A 120 -12.30 -13.99 7.95
C LEU A 120 -13.56 -13.81 7.10
N GLN A 121 -13.49 -13.97 5.77
CA GLN A 121 -14.71 -13.95 4.94
C GLN A 121 -15.69 -15.05 5.30
N ARG A 122 -15.18 -16.23 5.67
CA ARG A 122 -15.96 -17.43 6.00
C ARG A 122 -16.18 -17.60 7.52
N ALA A 123 -15.52 -16.77 8.33
CA ALA A 123 -15.58 -16.87 9.76
C ALA A 123 -16.94 -16.43 10.31
N PRO A 124 -17.48 -17.09 11.34
CA PRO A 124 -18.70 -16.68 12.01
C PRO A 124 -18.52 -15.30 12.70
N ARG A 125 -19.62 -14.59 12.87
CA ARG A 125 -19.60 -13.20 13.38
C ARG A 125 -18.94 -13.07 14.76
N TRP A 126 -19.11 -14.05 15.64
CA TRP A 126 -18.54 -14.04 16.98
C TRP A 126 -17.01 -14.11 16.98
N PHE A 127 -16.41 -14.76 15.99
CA PHE A 127 -14.95 -14.80 15.80
C PHE A 127 -14.43 -13.56 15.05
N ARG A 128 -15.19 -13.10 14.06
CA ARG A 128 -14.81 -11.97 13.20
C ARG A 128 -14.77 -10.65 13.96
N LEU A 129 -15.73 -10.38 14.86
CA LEU A 129 -15.80 -9.12 15.60
C LEU A 129 -14.57 -8.85 16.48
N PRO A 130 -14.10 -9.76 17.36
CA PRO A 130 -12.90 -9.51 18.17
C PRO A 130 -11.64 -9.43 17.31
N PHE A 131 -11.57 -10.21 16.22
CA PHE A 131 -10.43 -10.14 15.30
C PHE A 131 -10.35 -8.80 14.56
N ASP A 132 -11.50 -8.28 14.11
CA ASP A 132 -11.58 -6.96 13.51
C ASP A 132 -11.17 -5.87 14.53
N ALA A 133 -11.63 -5.96 15.77
CA ALA A 133 -11.24 -5.03 16.82
C ALA A 133 -9.72 -5.03 17.05
N ILE A 134 -9.09 -6.19 17.17
CA ILE A 134 -7.64 -6.32 17.34
C ILE A 134 -6.89 -5.72 16.12
N THR A 135 -7.37 -5.99 14.90
CA THR A 135 -6.78 -5.46 13.68
C THR A 135 -6.83 -3.93 13.64
N TYR A 136 -7.98 -3.33 13.97
CA TYR A 136 -8.11 -1.87 14.02
C TYR A 136 -7.29 -1.26 15.16
N ILE A 137 -7.26 -1.89 16.33
CA ILE A 137 -6.41 -1.46 17.45
C ILE A 137 -4.94 -1.43 17.03
N SER A 138 -4.44 -2.46 16.34
CA SER A 138 -3.05 -2.51 15.86
C SER A 138 -2.68 -1.34 14.94
N VAL A 139 -3.64 -0.82 14.17
CA VAL A 139 -3.40 0.33 13.26
C VAL A 139 -3.56 1.67 13.97
N ILE A 140 -4.43 1.75 14.97
CA ILE A 140 -4.71 3.00 15.71
C ILE A 140 -3.67 3.24 16.80
N VAL A 141 -3.15 2.17 17.41
CA VAL A 141 -2.16 2.29 18.50
C VAL A 141 -0.88 2.96 17.97
N PRO A 142 -0.35 3.97 18.67
CA PRO A 142 0.91 4.60 18.30
C PRO A 142 2.04 3.57 18.18
N GLU A 143 2.81 3.66 17.12
CA GLU A 143 3.92 2.74 16.82
C GLU A 143 4.92 2.62 17.98
N LEU A 144 5.16 3.71 18.71
CA LEU A 144 6.01 3.71 19.90
C LEU A 144 5.50 2.74 20.98
N VAL A 145 4.17 2.63 21.15
CA VAL A 145 3.57 1.72 22.15
C VAL A 145 3.80 0.27 21.73
N ILE A 146 3.66 -0.03 20.44
CA ILE A 146 3.95 -1.36 19.87
C ILE A 146 5.42 -1.69 20.06
N ALA A 147 6.32 -0.73 19.81
CA ALA A 147 7.76 -0.89 20.00
C ALA A 147 8.13 -1.22 21.44
N LEU A 148 7.55 -0.50 22.40
CA LEU A 148 7.77 -0.76 23.82
C LEU A 148 7.16 -2.10 24.27
N ALA A 149 5.96 -2.42 23.82
CA ALA A 149 5.30 -3.69 24.14
C ALA A 149 6.10 -4.89 23.61
N THR A 150 6.59 -4.80 22.36
CA THR A 150 7.43 -5.86 21.77
C THR A 150 8.79 -5.96 22.46
N LEU A 151 9.40 -4.85 22.86
CA LEU A 151 10.62 -4.86 23.68
C LEU A 151 10.40 -5.64 24.99
N VAL A 152 9.35 -5.29 25.75
CA VAL A 152 9.02 -5.96 27.01
C VAL A 152 8.74 -7.45 26.78
N PHE A 153 7.98 -7.78 25.75
CA PHE A 153 7.68 -9.16 25.36
C PHE A 153 8.95 -9.96 25.07
N PHE A 154 9.85 -9.45 24.22
CA PHE A 154 11.08 -10.16 23.89
C PHE A 154 12.08 -10.21 25.07
N ALA A 155 12.17 -9.13 25.83
CA ALA A 155 13.02 -9.14 27.04
C ALA A 155 12.56 -10.19 28.04
N SER A 156 11.24 -10.33 28.25
CA SER A 156 10.68 -11.32 29.20
C SER A 156 10.65 -12.76 28.66
N THR A 157 10.70 -12.94 27.33
CA THR A 157 10.65 -14.28 26.72
C THR A 157 12.03 -14.85 26.40
N ILE A 158 12.83 -14.10 25.64
CA ILE A 158 14.12 -14.57 25.08
C ILE A 158 15.33 -13.76 25.57
N GLY A 159 15.12 -12.73 26.40
CA GLY A 159 16.18 -11.98 27.04
C GLY A 159 16.95 -12.84 28.07
N ARG A 160 18.00 -12.28 28.68
CA ARG A 160 18.89 -12.99 29.60
C ARG A 160 18.14 -13.75 30.73
N ASP A 161 17.12 -13.11 31.30
CA ASP A 161 16.26 -13.67 32.35
C ASP A 161 14.90 -14.13 31.83
N GLY A 162 14.78 -14.31 30.51
CA GLY A 162 13.53 -14.66 29.84
C GLY A 162 13.11 -16.10 30.11
N ILE A 163 11.80 -16.37 30.02
CA ILE A 163 11.19 -17.68 30.26
C ILE A 163 11.82 -18.78 29.39
N VAL A 164 12.07 -18.50 28.10
CA VAL A 164 12.69 -19.45 27.17
C VAL A 164 14.15 -19.69 27.55
N THR A 165 14.89 -18.66 27.91
CA THR A 165 16.29 -18.74 28.32
C THR A 165 16.41 -19.57 29.58
N GLN A 166 15.53 -19.38 30.57
CA GLN A 166 15.50 -20.18 31.79
C GLN A 166 15.16 -21.64 31.53
N ALA A 167 14.22 -21.90 30.58
CA ALA A 167 13.80 -23.26 30.24
C ALA A 167 14.83 -24.04 29.40
N THR A 168 15.55 -23.36 28.51
CA THR A 168 16.48 -23.99 27.54
C THR A 168 17.94 -23.86 27.92
N GLY A 169 18.29 -22.96 28.85
CA GLY A 169 19.66 -22.60 29.19
C GLY A 169 20.40 -21.80 28.11
N GLN A 170 19.70 -21.40 27.02
CA GLN A 170 20.29 -20.67 25.89
C GLN A 170 19.71 -19.27 25.79
N GLU A 171 20.56 -18.25 25.80
CA GLU A 171 20.19 -16.87 25.54
C GLU A 171 20.01 -16.66 24.03
N ILE A 172 18.77 -16.43 23.59
CA ILE A 172 18.46 -16.07 22.20
C ILE A 172 18.48 -14.54 22.13
N GLY A 173 19.64 -13.93 21.91
CA GLY A 173 19.76 -12.47 21.85
C GLY A 173 18.81 -11.83 20.80
N PHE A 174 18.63 -10.51 20.88
CA PHE A 174 17.87 -9.75 19.88
C PHE A 174 18.59 -9.77 18.52
N GLY A 175 17.81 -9.74 17.41
CA GLY A 175 18.35 -9.84 16.06
C GLY A 175 17.28 -9.65 14.99
N TYR A 176 17.53 -10.19 13.80
CA TYR A 176 16.57 -10.12 12.69
C TYR A 176 15.19 -10.71 13.04
N HIS A 177 15.16 -11.82 13.80
CA HIS A 177 13.90 -12.47 14.18
C HIS A 177 13.03 -11.57 15.05
N THR A 178 13.62 -10.80 15.98
CA THR A 178 12.87 -9.86 16.82
C THR A 178 12.39 -8.65 16.02
N ILE A 179 13.24 -8.10 15.14
CA ILE A 179 12.86 -6.98 14.30
C ILE A 179 11.73 -7.40 13.36
N VAL A 180 11.94 -8.47 12.58
CA VAL A 180 10.98 -8.93 11.57
C VAL A 180 9.64 -9.29 12.19
N SER A 181 9.61 -10.00 13.32
CA SER A 181 8.35 -10.37 13.97
C SER A 181 7.63 -9.17 14.58
N ALA A 182 8.34 -8.23 15.21
CA ALA A 182 7.75 -7.01 15.77
C ALA A 182 7.13 -6.11 14.68
N VAL A 183 7.90 -5.84 13.62
CA VAL A 183 7.42 -5.01 12.51
C VAL A 183 6.31 -5.70 11.72
N ALA A 184 6.35 -7.03 11.61
CA ALA A 184 5.30 -7.81 10.93
C ALA A 184 3.94 -7.71 11.64
N LEU A 185 3.87 -7.57 12.96
CA LEU A 185 2.61 -7.44 13.71
C LEU A 185 1.75 -6.29 13.18
N PHE A 186 2.36 -5.12 12.99
CA PHE A 186 1.68 -3.95 12.43
C PHE A 186 1.35 -4.16 10.95
N ASN A 187 2.32 -4.64 10.17
CA ASN A 187 2.18 -4.80 8.72
C ASN A 187 1.15 -5.86 8.31
N ILE A 188 0.98 -6.93 9.09
CA ILE A 188 -0.06 -7.94 8.88
C ILE A 188 -1.45 -7.28 8.88
N SER A 189 -1.71 -6.38 9.84
CA SER A 189 -2.98 -5.65 9.93
C SER A 189 -3.23 -4.76 8.71
N LEU A 190 -2.20 -4.06 8.21
CA LEU A 190 -2.29 -3.23 7.00
C LEU A 190 -2.62 -4.06 5.76
N VAL A 191 -1.89 -5.15 5.54
CA VAL A 191 -2.12 -6.05 4.40
C VAL A 191 -3.52 -6.68 4.48
N LEU A 192 -3.93 -7.12 5.66
CA LEU A 192 -5.26 -7.70 5.90
C LEU A 192 -6.36 -6.72 5.51
N LEU A 193 -6.28 -5.46 5.95
CA LEU A 193 -7.26 -4.44 5.62
C LEU A 193 -7.31 -4.15 4.13
N LEU A 194 -6.14 -4.05 3.48
CA LEU A 194 -6.04 -3.80 2.03
C LEU A 194 -6.65 -4.94 1.21
N VAL A 195 -6.31 -6.19 1.54
CA VAL A 195 -6.85 -7.36 0.85
C VAL A 195 -8.35 -7.52 1.11
N ARG A 196 -8.84 -7.25 2.33
CA ARG A 196 -10.29 -7.24 2.63
C ARG A 196 -11.05 -6.17 1.86
N ALA A 197 -10.50 -4.97 1.74
CA ALA A 197 -11.11 -3.92 0.92
C ALA A 197 -11.27 -4.38 -0.54
N ARG A 198 -10.26 -5.07 -1.09
CA ARG A 198 -10.34 -5.66 -2.43
C ARG A 198 -11.38 -6.77 -2.52
N LEU A 199 -11.41 -7.68 -1.54
CA LEU A 199 -12.36 -8.79 -1.48
C LEU A 199 -13.82 -8.31 -1.42
N SER A 200 -14.10 -7.20 -0.71
CA SER A 200 -15.45 -6.63 -0.62
C SER A 200 -15.93 -5.99 -1.92
N GLY A 201 -15.01 -5.52 -2.75
CA GLY A 201 -15.30 -4.93 -4.07
C GLY A 201 -15.22 -5.91 -5.25
N MET A 202 -15.00 -7.21 -4.99
CA MET A 202 -14.95 -8.23 -6.05
C MET A 202 -16.36 -8.62 -6.50
N ASP A 203 -16.52 -8.78 -7.82
CA ASP A 203 -17.73 -9.35 -8.40
C ASP A 203 -17.81 -10.85 -8.10
N ARG A 204 -18.86 -11.25 -7.40
CA ARG A 204 -19.12 -12.65 -7.02
C ARG A 204 -19.70 -13.48 -8.16
N THR A 205 -20.24 -12.85 -9.18
CA THR A 205 -20.89 -13.54 -10.32
C THR A 205 -19.92 -14.50 -11.01
N MET A 206 -18.63 -14.12 -11.14
CA MET A 206 -17.62 -15.00 -11.72
C MET A 206 -17.35 -16.24 -10.87
N VAL A 207 -17.42 -16.11 -9.54
CA VAL A 207 -17.24 -17.23 -8.61
C VAL A 207 -18.47 -18.15 -8.66
N GLU A 208 -19.69 -17.59 -8.70
CA GLU A 208 -20.95 -18.32 -8.81
C GLU A 208 -21.01 -19.06 -10.15
N ALA A 209 -20.73 -18.40 -11.28
CA ALA A 209 -20.66 -19.03 -12.58
C ALA A 209 -19.65 -20.18 -12.66
N SER A 210 -18.54 -20.12 -11.91
CA SER A 210 -17.59 -21.23 -11.88
C SER A 210 -18.16 -22.46 -11.17
N TYR A 211 -18.98 -22.27 -10.13
CA TYR A 211 -19.67 -23.38 -9.45
C TYR A 211 -20.76 -23.98 -10.34
N ASP A 212 -21.47 -23.18 -11.12
CA ASP A 212 -22.45 -23.67 -12.12
C ASP A 212 -21.81 -24.53 -13.19
N LEU A 213 -20.52 -24.27 -13.48
CA LEU A 213 -19.68 -25.09 -14.37
C LEU A 213 -18.98 -26.27 -13.64
N PHE A 214 -19.44 -26.62 -12.44
CA PHE A 214 -18.91 -27.73 -11.62
C PHE A 214 -17.42 -27.59 -11.26
N ALA A 215 -16.87 -26.37 -11.18
CA ALA A 215 -15.50 -26.17 -10.74
C ALA A 215 -15.36 -26.44 -9.23
N THR A 216 -14.29 -27.13 -8.85
CA THR A 216 -13.97 -27.35 -7.44
C THR A 216 -13.57 -26.03 -6.75
N PRO A 217 -13.77 -25.86 -5.42
CA PRO A 217 -13.37 -24.65 -4.70
C PRO A 217 -11.89 -24.29 -4.87
N TRP A 218 -11.01 -25.28 -4.96
CA TRP A 218 -9.59 -25.10 -5.19
C TRP A 218 -9.29 -24.52 -6.58
N ARG A 219 -9.97 -25.03 -7.61
CA ARG A 219 -9.84 -24.55 -8.99
C ARG A 219 -10.38 -23.14 -9.14
N THR A 220 -11.54 -22.85 -8.55
CA THR A 220 -12.14 -21.50 -8.50
C THR A 220 -11.20 -20.52 -7.81
N PHE A 221 -10.59 -20.91 -6.69
CA PHE A 221 -9.64 -20.05 -5.99
C PHE A 221 -8.46 -19.66 -6.89
N TRP A 222 -7.74 -20.63 -7.47
CA TRP A 222 -6.54 -20.37 -8.25
C TRP A 222 -6.80 -19.72 -9.61
N GLN A 223 -7.93 -20.02 -10.26
CA GLN A 223 -8.23 -19.53 -11.61
C GLN A 223 -9.02 -18.22 -11.60
N ILE A 224 -9.79 -17.93 -10.56
CA ILE A 224 -10.68 -16.76 -10.50
C ILE A 224 -10.31 -15.84 -9.34
N THR A 225 -10.35 -16.33 -8.09
CA THR A 225 -10.19 -15.48 -6.91
C THR A 225 -8.76 -14.93 -6.78
N PHE A 226 -7.76 -15.81 -6.83
CA PHE A 226 -6.36 -15.41 -6.66
C PHE A 226 -5.86 -14.41 -7.72
N PRO A 227 -6.11 -14.58 -9.03
CA PRO A 227 -5.72 -13.59 -10.03
C PRO A 227 -6.38 -12.21 -9.83
N GLN A 228 -7.63 -12.17 -9.35
CA GLN A 228 -8.32 -10.92 -9.04
C GLN A 228 -7.79 -10.24 -7.78
N LEU A 229 -7.26 -11.01 -6.83
CA LEU A 229 -6.62 -10.50 -5.61
C LEU A 229 -5.17 -10.11 -5.81
N LEU A 230 -4.50 -10.67 -6.81
CA LEU A 230 -3.06 -10.48 -7.03
C LEU A 230 -2.63 -9.01 -7.04
N PRO A 231 -3.36 -8.06 -7.65
CA PRO A 231 -3.00 -6.64 -7.57
C PRO A 231 -3.00 -6.09 -6.13
N ALA A 232 -3.96 -6.51 -5.30
CA ALA A 232 -4.02 -6.09 -3.90
C ALA A 232 -2.93 -6.77 -3.05
N ILE A 233 -2.62 -8.03 -3.33
CA ILE A 233 -1.54 -8.76 -2.67
C ILE A 233 -0.18 -8.09 -2.97
N VAL A 234 0.07 -7.75 -4.23
CA VAL A 234 1.30 -7.04 -4.62
C VAL A 234 1.35 -5.64 -4.01
N ALA A 235 0.24 -4.90 -4.01
CA ALA A 235 0.17 -3.60 -3.36
C ALA A 235 0.41 -3.71 -1.84
N GLY A 236 -0.14 -4.74 -1.20
CA GLY A 236 0.10 -5.06 0.21
C GLY A 236 1.56 -5.37 0.52
N PHE A 237 2.20 -6.15 -0.35
CA PHE A 237 3.63 -6.44 -0.25
C PHE A 237 4.49 -5.17 -0.34
N LEU A 238 4.23 -4.33 -1.35
CA LEU A 238 4.96 -3.08 -1.54
C LEU A 238 4.77 -2.10 -0.39
N LEU A 239 3.53 -1.98 0.10
CA LEU A 239 3.21 -1.15 1.25
C LEU A 239 3.95 -1.65 2.50
N SER A 240 3.85 -2.96 2.79
CA SER A 240 4.53 -3.58 3.93
C SER A 240 6.05 -3.46 3.82
N PHE A 241 6.61 -3.65 2.61
CA PHE A 241 8.04 -3.44 2.39
C PHE A 241 8.45 -2.01 2.70
N THR A 242 7.72 -1.02 2.21
CA THR A 242 8.03 0.40 2.44
C THR A 242 8.02 0.73 3.93
N PHE A 243 6.98 0.33 4.65
CA PHE A 243 6.90 0.56 6.10
C PHE A 243 8.04 -0.13 6.86
N ALA A 244 8.36 -1.39 6.51
CA ALA A 244 9.41 -2.13 7.19
C ALA A 244 10.82 -1.64 6.82
N PHE A 245 11.03 -1.16 5.60
CA PHE A 245 12.32 -0.62 5.16
C PHE A 245 12.67 0.71 5.83
N ASP A 246 11.66 1.55 6.06
CA ASP A 246 11.79 2.87 6.69
C ASP A 246 11.58 2.83 8.21
N ASP A 247 11.30 1.65 8.79
CA ASP A 247 11.04 1.52 10.22
C ASP A 247 12.26 1.91 11.05
N TYR A 248 12.07 2.90 11.89
CA TYR A 248 13.03 3.35 12.88
C TYR A 248 12.60 3.02 14.31
N LEU A 249 11.31 3.23 14.61
CA LEU A 249 10.82 3.17 16.00
C LEU A 249 10.89 1.76 16.56
N ILE A 250 10.24 0.80 15.92
CA ILE A 250 10.22 -0.58 16.42
C ILE A 250 11.64 -1.15 16.39
N THR A 251 12.35 -0.96 15.27
CA THR A 251 13.73 -1.44 15.12
C THR A 251 14.67 -0.91 16.21
N THR A 252 14.51 0.34 16.65
CA THR A 252 15.35 0.92 17.73
C THR A 252 15.29 0.11 19.02
N PHE A 253 14.11 -0.40 19.37
CA PHE A 253 13.91 -1.11 20.64
C PHE A 253 14.25 -2.60 20.58
N VAL A 254 14.08 -3.23 19.42
CA VAL A 254 14.20 -4.70 19.31
C VAL A 254 15.36 -5.16 18.42
N ASN A 255 16.26 -4.26 18.01
CA ASN A 255 17.44 -4.64 17.24
C ASN A 255 18.51 -5.29 18.12
N GLY A 256 19.30 -6.20 17.52
CA GLY A 256 20.43 -6.86 18.16
C GLY A 256 21.77 -6.41 17.60
N ARG A 257 22.83 -7.06 18.08
CA ARG A 257 24.18 -6.77 17.56
C ARG A 257 24.29 -7.10 16.07
N GLY A 258 24.74 -6.12 15.29
CA GLY A 258 24.97 -6.30 13.84
C GLY A 258 23.74 -6.25 12.96
N THR A 259 22.53 -6.05 13.51
CA THR A 259 21.26 -5.98 12.77
C THR A 259 20.70 -4.57 12.59
N SER A 260 21.51 -3.55 12.91
CA SER A 260 21.13 -2.16 12.72
C SER A 260 20.77 -1.87 11.24
N THR A 261 19.70 -1.12 11.03
CA THR A 261 19.16 -0.74 9.72
C THR A 261 19.61 0.68 9.32
N ILE A 262 19.39 1.06 8.07
CA ILE A 262 19.72 2.40 7.56
C ILE A 262 18.98 3.51 8.33
N PRO A 263 17.66 3.44 8.61
CA PRO A 263 17.00 4.46 9.41
C PRO A 263 17.67 4.68 10.76
N LEU A 264 18.04 3.59 11.43
CA LEU A 264 18.71 3.66 12.72
C LEU A 264 20.09 4.33 12.61
N TYR A 265 20.84 4.04 11.55
CA TYR A 265 22.11 4.70 11.26
C TYR A 265 21.93 6.20 11.00
N VAL A 266 21.00 6.59 10.11
CA VAL A 266 20.72 8.00 9.77
C VAL A 266 20.34 8.79 11.01
N PHE A 267 19.46 8.25 11.85
CA PHE A 267 19.03 8.92 13.08
C PHE A 267 20.20 9.06 14.10
N GLY A 268 21.07 8.06 14.15
CA GLY A 268 22.30 8.11 14.93
C GLY A 268 23.26 9.22 14.46
N GLN A 269 23.35 9.46 13.15
CA GLN A 269 24.17 10.54 12.59
C GLN A 269 23.56 11.93 12.85
N ILE A 270 22.24 12.07 12.78
CA ILE A 270 21.56 13.34 13.11
C ILE A 270 21.89 13.80 14.53
N ARG A 271 21.94 12.87 15.49
CA ARG A 271 22.31 13.18 16.89
C ARG A 271 23.78 13.62 17.06
N LYS A 272 24.67 13.16 16.19
CA LYS A 272 26.11 13.51 16.20
C LYS A 272 26.42 14.77 15.41
N GLY A 273 25.49 15.24 14.61
CA GLY A 273 25.62 16.34 13.65
C GLY A 273 25.48 15.84 12.20
N VAL A 274 24.60 16.50 11.44
CA VAL A 274 24.35 16.15 10.03
C VAL A 274 25.60 16.43 9.21
N THR A 275 26.01 15.44 8.41
CA THR A 275 27.11 15.56 7.44
C THR A 275 26.58 15.41 6.02
N PRO A 276 27.30 15.87 4.99
CA PRO A 276 26.89 15.64 3.61
C PRO A 276 26.75 14.14 3.27
N ALA A 277 27.56 13.27 3.90
CA ALA A 277 27.41 11.83 3.79
C ALA A 277 26.03 11.34 4.29
N THR A 278 25.50 11.93 5.38
CA THR A 278 24.16 11.61 5.90
C THR A 278 23.08 11.92 4.87
N ASN A 279 23.19 13.07 4.17
CA ASN A 279 22.26 13.44 3.11
C ASN A 279 22.36 12.48 1.91
N ALA A 280 23.57 12.04 1.54
CA ALA A 280 23.77 11.05 0.49
C ALA A 280 23.13 9.69 0.86
N VAL A 281 23.24 9.23 2.11
CA VAL A 281 22.56 8.02 2.60
C VAL A 281 21.05 8.17 2.53
N ALA A 282 20.50 9.30 3.00
CA ALA A 282 19.07 9.58 2.94
C ALA A 282 18.55 9.61 1.50
N ALA A 283 19.30 10.22 0.57
CA ALA A 283 18.96 10.24 -0.85
C ALA A 283 18.99 8.83 -1.48
N ILE A 284 19.98 7.99 -1.14
CA ILE A 284 20.03 6.59 -1.59
C ILE A 284 18.81 5.82 -1.06
N MET A 285 18.46 5.99 0.20
CA MET A 285 17.30 5.37 0.82
C MET A 285 16.02 5.76 0.10
N LEU A 286 15.82 7.05 -0.17
CA LEU A 286 14.69 7.56 -0.96
C LEU A 286 14.65 6.94 -2.36
N LEU A 287 15.79 6.85 -3.05
CA LEU A 287 15.88 6.26 -4.39
C LEU A 287 15.53 4.77 -4.38
N VAL A 288 15.98 4.02 -3.37
CA VAL A 288 15.64 2.59 -3.22
C VAL A 288 14.13 2.43 -3.00
N THR A 289 13.54 3.19 -2.08
CA THR A 289 12.09 3.13 -1.79
C THR A 289 11.27 3.49 -3.04
N LEU A 290 11.57 4.63 -3.68
CA LEU A 290 10.87 5.05 -4.90
C LEU A 290 11.08 4.05 -6.05
N GLY A 291 12.29 3.52 -6.22
CA GLY A 291 12.60 2.53 -7.24
C GLY A 291 11.74 1.28 -7.10
N ILE A 292 11.63 0.74 -5.90
CA ILE A 292 10.80 -0.45 -5.62
C ILE A 292 9.32 -0.17 -5.85
N LEU A 293 8.82 0.99 -5.41
CA LEU A 293 7.44 1.40 -5.64
C LEU A 293 7.13 1.56 -7.13
N LEU A 294 8.02 2.21 -7.90
CA LEU A 294 7.85 2.39 -9.34
C LEU A 294 7.89 1.06 -10.10
N ILE A 295 8.80 0.15 -9.75
CA ILE A 295 8.86 -1.19 -10.32
C ILE A 295 7.57 -1.95 -10.02
N GLY A 296 7.09 -1.90 -8.78
CA GLY A 296 5.84 -2.54 -8.38
C GLY A 296 4.63 -1.99 -9.14
N GLN A 297 4.53 -0.66 -9.24
CA GLN A 297 3.47 0.00 -10.01
C GLN A 297 3.51 -0.37 -11.50
N TRP A 298 4.70 -0.44 -12.09
CA TRP A 298 4.87 -0.85 -13.47
C TRP A 298 4.46 -2.30 -13.70
N LEU A 299 4.80 -3.21 -12.79
CA LEU A 299 4.35 -4.61 -12.85
C LEU A 299 2.83 -4.71 -12.79
N LEU A 300 2.18 -3.98 -11.86
CA LEU A 300 0.73 -3.94 -11.73
C LEU A 300 0.04 -3.35 -12.97
N SER A 301 0.59 -2.27 -13.53
CA SER A 301 0.03 -1.64 -14.73
C SER A 301 0.11 -2.53 -15.98
N ARG A 302 1.18 -3.31 -16.11
CA ARG A 302 1.30 -4.31 -17.18
C ARG A 302 0.26 -5.42 -17.04
N GLN A 303 -0.03 -5.85 -15.82
CA GLN A 303 -1.03 -6.88 -15.56
C GLN A 303 -2.45 -6.40 -15.88
N ALA A 304 -2.78 -5.15 -15.50
CA ALA A 304 -4.07 -4.53 -15.81
C ALA A 304 -4.32 -4.41 -17.33
N ARG A 305 -3.30 -4.04 -18.10
CA ARG A 305 -3.39 -3.96 -19.57
C ARG A 305 -3.62 -5.33 -20.23
N ARG A 306 -3.06 -6.40 -19.68
CA ARG A 306 -3.25 -7.78 -20.19
C ARG A 306 -4.67 -8.29 -19.94
N SER A 307 -5.31 -7.89 -18.83
CA SER A 307 -6.70 -8.27 -18.53
C SER A 307 -7.73 -7.52 -19.39
N SER A 308 -7.51 -6.22 -19.67
CA SER A 308 -8.38 -5.43 -20.57
C SER A 308 -8.35 -5.90 -22.04
N GLY A 309 -7.20 -6.37 -22.54
CA GLY A 309 -7.07 -6.85 -23.92
C GLY A 309 -7.81 -8.18 -24.18
N ARG A 310 -8.06 -8.99 -23.15
CA ARG A 310 -8.82 -10.24 -23.27
C ARG A 310 -10.34 -10.06 -23.30
N GLY A 311 -10.87 -9.01 -22.67
CA GLY A 311 -12.31 -8.71 -22.67
C GLY A 311 -12.81 -8.10 -23.98
N GLY A 312 -11.97 -7.31 -24.67
CA GLY A 312 -12.34 -6.66 -25.95
C GLY A 312 -12.52 -7.63 -27.13
N GLY A 313 -11.73 -8.73 -27.15
CA GLY A 313 -11.82 -9.72 -28.23
C GLY A 313 -13.10 -10.56 -28.23
N VAL A 314 -13.65 -10.83 -27.05
CA VAL A 314 -14.90 -11.61 -26.93
C VAL A 314 -16.12 -10.75 -27.26
N ALA A 315 -16.13 -9.47 -26.86
CA ALA A 315 -17.20 -8.55 -27.17
C ALA A 315 -17.30 -8.23 -28.68
N SER A 316 -16.15 -8.13 -29.38
CA SER A 316 -16.15 -7.94 -30.84
C SER A 316 -16.63 -9.18 -31.59
N MET A 317 -16.28 -10.40 -31.16
CA MET A 317 -16.77 -11.66 -31.76
C MET A 317 -18.28 -11.86 -31.56
N VAL A 318 -18.83 -11.45 -30.40
CA VAL A 318 -20.27 -11.52 -30.12
C VAL A 318 -21.04 -10.48 -30.94
N ALA A 319 -20.47 -9.28 -31.13
CA ALA A 319 -21.08 -8.24 -31.95
C ALA A 319 -21.08 -8.60 -33.44
N GLU A 320 -20.06 -9.29 -33.94
CA GLU A 320 -19.93 -9.75 -35.32
C GLU A 320 -20.91 -10.90 -35.64
N ASN A 321 -21.16 -11.80 -34.67
CA ASN A 321 -22.14 -12.90 -34.82
C ASN A 321 -23.61 -12.47 -34.61
N ALA A 322 -23.86 -11.31 -34.00
CA ALA A 322 -25.23 -10.78 -33.80
C ALA A 322 -25.72 -9.89 -34.98
N GLY A 323 -24.84 -9.56 -35.94
CA GLY A 323 -25.13 -8.70 -37.11
C GLY A 323 -25.26 -9.44 -38.43
N GLY A 324 -25.20 -10.76 -38.45
CA GLY A 324 -25.46 -11.65 -39.63
C GLY A 324 -26.75 -12.43 -39.42
#